data_c5c4a5f696ccf4c299b88cd9f8a9d6df
#
_entry.id   c5c4a5f696ccf4c299b88cd9f8a9d6df
#
_cell.length_a   1.000
_cell.length_b   1.000
_cell.length_c   1.000
_cell.angle_alpha   90.00
_cell.angle_beta   90.00
_cell.angle_gamma   90.00
#
_symmetry.space_group_name_H-M   'P 1'
#
loop_
_entity.id
_entity.type
_entity.pdbx_description
1 polymer ?
#
loop_
_entity_poly.entity_id
_entity_poly.type
_entity_poly.pdbx_seq_one_letter_code
_entity_poly.pdbx_strand_id
1 'polypeptide(L)'
;PLTLMIFLCVPLMCGVCMILNFRMRSAFRKQRNQIGELNARIEDSLLGHKVVKAFTNEEVENVKFEKDNGTFLDIKKLTYRYMAAFNTTVKLFDGLMYLVVLVAGGIFMVNGRIAAGDLVAYMLYVSTLIATIRRIIEFAEQFQRGMTGIERFLQIVDADIEIFDEPDAIELKDPKGEISFEKVSFEYPDDHNKVFTDLNLQIHAGEKVAIVGPSGGGKTTLCNLIPRFYDVSEGRILLDGQDIKHFTLKSLRGNIGIVQQDVYLFSGTIYENIAYGRPGASKEDVINAAKRAGAHEFIMGLKDGY
;
A
#
# COMPACT_ATOMS: atom_id res chain seq x y z
N PRO A 1 -19.22 31.28 -40.63
CA PRO A 1 -20.48 31.19 -39.83
C PRO A 1 -20.69 29.78 -39.23
N LEU A 2 -20.53 28.68 -39.99
CA LEU A 2 -20.66 27.31 -39.47
C LEU A 2 -19.70 27.03 -38.30
N THR A 3 -18.42 27.42 -38.44
CA THR A 3 -17.43 27.28 -37.37
C THR A 3 -17.83 28.01 -36.08
N LEU A 4 -18.43 29.20 -36.18
CA LEU A 4 -18.89 29.99 -35.05
C LEU A 4 -20.05 29.31 -34.32
N MET A 5 -20.96 28.64 -35.02
CA MET A 5 -22.06 27.87 -34.44
C MET A 5 -21.53 26.67 -33.64
N ILE A 6 -20.54 25.96 -34.18
CA ILE A 6 -19.88 24.82 -33.47
C ILE A 6 -19.16 25.34 -32.22
N PHE A 7 -18.39 26.44 -32.33
CA PHE A 7 -17.69 27.03 -31.20
C PHE A 7 -18.61 27.55 -30.10
N LEU A 8 -19.88 27.85 -30.40
CA LEU A 8 -20.89 28.19 -29.38
C LEU A 8 -21.43 26.95 -28.63
N CYS A 9 -21.55 25.83 -29.33
CA CYS A 9 -22.03 24.58 -28.73
C CYS A 9 -20.98 23.92 -27.82
N VAL A 10 -19.69 24.02 -28.16
CA VAL A 10 -18.60 23.38 -27.41
C VAL A 10 -18.51 23.83 -25.95
N PRO A 11 -18.49 25.14 -25.60
CA PRO A 11 -18.46 25.59 -24.21
C PRO A 11 -19.67 25.14 -23.42
N LEU A 12 -20.86 25.12 -24.03
CA LEU A 12 -22.09 24.64 -23.38
C LEU A 12 -21.97 23.15 -23.05
N MET A 13 -21.51 22.34 -24.01
CA MET A 13 -21.22 20.91 -23.82
C MET A 13 -20.21 20.70 -22.69
N CYS A 14 -19.09 21.43 -22.75
CA CYS A 14 -18.03 21.32 -21.73
C CYS A 14 -18.55 21.69 -20.33
N GLY A 15 -19.35 22.73 -20.19
CA GLY A 15 -19.94 23.13 -18.91
C GLY A 15 -20.85 22.06 -18.30
N VAL A 16 -21.78 21.51 -19.09
CA VAL A 16 -22.67 20.45 -18.63
C VAL A 16 -21.89 19.16 -18.30
N CYS A 17 -20.96 18.77 -19.18
CA CYS A 17 -20.13 17.58 -18.94
C CYS A 17 -19.25 17.75 -17.71
N MET A 18 -18.72 18.94 -17.42
CA MET A 18 -17.90 19.20 -16.24
C MET A 18 -18.71 19.06 -14.95
N ILE A 19 -19.94 19.57 -14.91
CA ILE A 19 -20.85 19.44 -13.75
C ILE A 19 -21.16 17.96 -13.50
N LEU A 20 -21.52 17.21 -14.53
CA LEU A 20 -21.83 15.78 -14.42
C LEU A 20 -20.60 14.96 -14.00
N ASN A 21 -19.43 15.28 -14.57
CA ASN A 21 -18.16 14.63 -14.23
C ASN A 21 -17.80 14.85 -12.76
N PHE A 22 -17.99 16.08 -12.24
CA PHE A 22 -17.73 16.37 -10.83
C PHE A 22 -18.62 15.53 -9.89
N ARG A 23 -19.93 15.43 -10.20
CA ARG A 23 -20.87 14.59 -9.44
C ARG A 23 -20.51 13.10 -9.53
N MET A 24 -20.16 12.65 -10.72
CA MET A 24 -19.74 11.28 -10.97
C MET A 24 -18.47 10.92 -10.17
N ARG A 25 -17.45 11.79 -10.19
CA ARG A 25 -16.20 11.60 -9.39
C ARG A 25 -16.49 11.51 -7.89
N SER A 26 -17.39 12.34 -7.37
CA SER A 26 -17.80 12.27 -5.96
C SER A 26 -18.48 10.95 -5.63
N ALA A 27 -19.37 10.46 -6.50
CA ALA A 27 -20.03 9.16 -6.33
C ALA A 27 -19.04 7.99 -6.39
N PHE A 28 -18.08 8.00 -7.32
CA PHE A 28 -17.01 6.99 -7.39
C PHE A 28 -16.14 6.97 -6.13
N ARG A 29 -15.83 8.14 -5.55
CA ARG A 29 -15.07 8.21 -4.30
C ARG A 29 -15.85 7.57 -3.15
N LYS A 30 -17.15 7.88 -3.02
CA LYS A 30 -18.00 7.24 -2.01
C LYS A 30 -18.08 5.72 -2.18
N GLN A 31 -18.22 5.26 -3.43
CA GLN A 31 -18.25 3.84 -3.74
C GLN A 31 -16.94 3.14 -3.34
N ARG A 32 -15.78 3.77 -3.60
CA ARG A 32 -14.47 3.23 -3.23
C ARG A 32 -14.30 3.11 -1.73
N ASN A 33 -14.72 4.13 -0.98
CA ASN A 33 -14.66 4.10 0.49
C ASN A 33 -15.56 2.98 1.04
N GLN A 34 -16.78 2.86 0.52
CA GLN A 34 -17.72 1.83 0.97
C GLN A 34 -17.23 0.40 0.66
N ILE A 35 -16.55 0.19 -0.48
CA ILE A 35 -15.90 -1.11 -0.76
C ILE A 35 -14.81 -1.39 0.28
N GLY A 36 -14.02 -0.38 0.66
CA GLY A 36 -13.00 -0.52 1.70
C GLY A 36 -13.61 -0.93 3.04
N GLU A 37 -14.68 -0.27 3.47
CA GLU A 37 -15.40 -0.60 4.70
C GLU A 37 -16.00 -2.01 4.66
N LEU A 38 -16.61 -2.39 3.53
CA LEU A 38 -17.18 -3.73 3.35
C LEU A 38 -16.10 -4.82 3.42
N ASN A 39 -14.95 -4.61 2.75
CA ASN A 39 -13.84 -5.55 2.80
C ASN A 39 -13.23 -5.68 4.20
N ALA A 40 -13.04 -4.56 4.92
CA ALA A 40 -12.58 -4.59 6.30
C ALA A 40 -13.53 -5.39 7.21
N ARG A 41 -14.83 -5.22 7.05
CA ARG A 41 -15.82 -5.99 7.81
C ARG A 41 -15.81 -7.48 7.48
N ILE A 42 -15.64 -7.84 6.19
CA ILE A 42 -15.49 -9.24 5.78
C ILE A 42 -14.22 -9.83 6.43
N GLU A 43 -13.12 -9.09 6.41
CA GLU A 43 -11.86 -9.49 7.02
C GLU A 43 -12.03 -9.70 8.54
N ASP A 44 -12.64 -8.76 9.24
CA ASP A 44 -12.92 -8.87 10.67
C ASP A 44 -13.77 -10.12 10.99
N SER A 45 -14.84 -10.37 10.23
CA SER A 45 -15.71 -11.54 10.43
C SER A 45 -14.97 -12.85 10.14
N LEU A 46 -14.08 -12.87 9.14
CA LEU A 46 -13.27 -14.05 8.80
C LEU A 46 -12.17 -14.31 9.85
N LEU A 47 -11.47 -13.28 10.30
CA LEU A 47 -10.46 -13.39 11.36
C LEU A 47 -11.11 -13.78 12.69
N GLY A 48 -12.28 -13.20 12.98
CA GLY A 48 -13.07 -13.47 14.17
C GLY A 48 -13.96 -14.73 14.10
N HIS A 49 -13.88 -15.56 13.04
CA HIS A 49 -14.84 -16.66 12.80
C HIS A 49 -14.97 -17.64 13.98
N LYS A 50 -13.88 -17.90 14.72
CA LYS A 50 -13.93 -18.77 15.92
C LYS A 50 -14.79 -18.16 17.02
N VAL A 51 -14.74 -16.83 17.19
CA VAL A 51 -15.57 -16.11 18.16
C VAL A 51 -17.03 -16.15 17.72
N VAL A 52 -17.31 -15.86 16.45
CA VAL A 52 -18.67 -15.93 15.87
C VAL A 52 -19.26 -17.32 16.10
N LYS A 53 -18.49 -18.38 15.82
CA LYS A 53 -18.92 -19.77 16.04
C LYS A 53 -19.12 -20.11 17.51
N ALA A 54 -18.22 -19.65 18.40
CA ALA A 54 -18.32 -19.91 19.83
C ALA A 54 -19.58 -19.33 20.46
N PHE A 55 -20.06 -18.21 19.92
CA PHE A 55 -21.29 -17.54 20.39
C PHE A 55 -22.52 -17.82 19.51
N THR A 56 -22.40 -18.62 18.44
CA THR A 56 -23.47 -18.93 17.49
C THR A 56 -24.13 -17.67 16.91
N ASN A 57 -23.30 -16.68 16.57
CA ASN A 57 -23.73 -15.36 16.13
C ASN A 57 -23.63 -15.14 14.59
N GLU A 58 -23.70 -16.24 13.80
CA GLU A 58 -23.62 -16.15 12.33
C GLU A 58 -24.72 -15.27 11.74
N GLU A 59 -25.94 -15.36 12.30
CA GLU A 59 -27.05 -14.54 11.83
C GLU A 59 -26.81 -13.04 12.08
N VAL A 60 -26.19 -12.70 13.20
CA VAL A 60 -25.82 -11.30 13.52
C VAL A 60 -24.81 -10.76 12.50
N GLU A 61 -23.81 -11.57 12.13
CA GLU A 61 -22.83 -11.17 11.12
C GLU A 61 -23.46 -11.07 9.72
N ASN A 62 -24.36 -11.97 9.34
CA ASN A 62 -25.11 -11.90 8.10
C ASN A 62 -25.95 -10.60 8.00
N VAL A 63 -26.68 -10.25 9.06
CA VAL A 63 -27.48 -9.01 9.09
C VAL A 63 -26.58 -7.76 8.94
N LYS A 64 -25.42 -7.75 9.60
CA LYS A 64 -24.43 -6.65 9.44
C LYS A 64 -23.95 -6.56 7.99
N PHE A 65 -23.56 -7.70 7.40
CA PHE A 65 -23.11 -7.76 6.02
C PHE A 65 -24.18 -7.31 5.03
N GLU A 66 -25.42 -7.78 5.17
CA GLU A 66 -26.54 -7.37 4.32
C GLU A 66 -26.81 -5.87 4.37
N LYS A 67 -26.72 -5.26 5.55
CA LYS A 67 -26.86 -3.80 5.72
C LYS A 67 -25.77 -3.05 4.97
N ASP A 68 -24.51 -3.44 5.12
CA ASP A 68 -23.37 -2.77 4.48
C ASP A 68 -23.39 -2.99 2.96
N ASN A 69 -23.74 -4.20 2.51
CA ASN A 69 -23.93 -4.52 1.11
C ASN A 69 -25.11 -3.75 0.48
N GLY A 70 -26.21 -3.57 1.22
CA GLY A 70 -27.32 -2.73 0.81
C GLY A 70 -26.89 -1.27 0.59
N THR A 71 -26.12 -0.71 1.53
CA THR A 71 -25.54 0.64 1.41
C THR A 71 -24.62 0.75 0.18
N PHE A 72 -23.75 -0.23 -0.02
CA PHE A 72 -22.89 -0.31 -1.20
C PHE A 72 -23.71 -0.36 -2.50
N LEU A 73 -24.75 -1.17 -2.56
CA LEU A 73 -25.62 -1.29 -3.72
C LEU A 73 -26.29 0.05 -4.09
N ASP A 74 -26.75 0.80 -3.12
CA ASP A 74 -27.41 2.09 -3.35
C ASP A 74 -26.42 3.16 -3.84
N ILE A 75 -25.20 3.20 -3.26
CA ILE A 75 -24.13 4.05 -3.75
C ILE A 75 -23.74 3.66 -5.19
N LYS A 76 -23.65 2.38 -5.48
CA LYS A 76 -23.33 1.85 -6.81
C LYS A 76 -24.41 2.22 -7.84
N LYS A 77 -25.70 2.08 -7.49
CA LYS A 77 -26.81 2.53 -8.34
C LYS A 77 -26.72 4.02 -8.65
N LEU A 78 -26.41 4.85 -7.64
CA LEU A 78 -26.23 6.29 -7.83
C LEU A 78 -25.06 6.60 -8.77
N THR A 79 -23.93 5.90 -8.60
CA THR A 79 -22.75 6.04 -9.46
C THR A 79 -23.08 5.72 -10.92
N TYR A 80 -23.78 4.60 -11.16
CA TYR A 80 -24.20 4.23 -12.53
C TYR A 80 -25.21 5.20 -13.13
N ARG A 81 -26.10 5.79 -12.33
CA ARG A 81 -27.01 6.84 -12.82
C ARG A 81 -26.24 8.07 -13.30
N TYR A 82 -25.24 8.54 -12.56
CA TYR A 82 -24.40 9.66 -13.02
C TYR A 82 -23.57 9.30 -14.25
N MET A 83 -23.03 8.08 -14.31
CA MET A 83 -22.28 7.60 -15.48
C MET A 83 -23.18 7.51 -16.71
N ALA A 84 -24.38 6.98 -16.58
CA ALA A 84 -25.36 6.94 -17.66
C ALA A 84 -25.76 8.34 -18.13
N ALA A 85 -26.05 9.25 -17.19
CA ALA A 85 -26.37 10.64 -17.51
C ALA A 85 -25.22 11.33 -18.27
N PHE A 86 -23.99 11.15 -17.80
CA PHE A 86 -22.79 11.68 -18.49
C PHE A 86 -22.68 11.16 -19.92
N ASN A 87 -22.71 9.84 -20.10
CA ASN A 87 -22.58 9.23 -21.41
C ASN A 87 -23.71 9.61 -22.37
N THR A 88 -24.95 9.67 -21.85
CA THR A 88 -26.12 10.09 -22.65
C THR A 88 -25.98 11.55 -23.07
N THR A 89 -25.54 12.43 -22.15
CA THR A 89 -25.32 13.85 -22.45
C THR A 89 -24.27 14.05 -23.54
N VAL A 90 -23.13 13.34 -23.42
CA VAL A 90 -22.09 13.42 -24.46
C VAL A 90 -22.63 13.00 -25.82
N LYS A 91 -23.33 11.85 -25.89
CA LYS A 91 -23.91 11.38 -27.15
C LYS A 91 -24.97 12.32 -27.73
N LEU A 92 -25.75 12.96 -26.84
CA LEU A 92 -26.76 13.92 -27.27
C LEU A 92 -26.11 15.18 -27.87
N PHE A 93 -25.07 15.71 -27.28
CA PHE A 93 -24.32 16.81 -27.86
C PHE A 93 -23.60 16.44 -29.15
N ASP A 94 -23.04 15.22 -29.24
CA ASP A 94 -22.49 14.69 -30.49
C ASP A 94 -23.53 14.72 -31.61
N GLY A 95 -24.73 14.17 -31.35
CA GLY A 95 -25.82 14.16 -32.32
C GLY A 95 -26.32 15.56 -32.70
N LEU A 96 -26.46 16.46 -31.69
CA LEU A 96 -26.84 17.85 -31.91
C LEU A 96 -25.84 18.61 -32.78
N MET A 97 -24.54 18.47 -32.55
CA MET A 97 -23.52 19.10 -33.37
C MET A 97 -23.55 18.61 -34.83
N TYR A 98 -23.75 17.30 -35.03
CA TYR A 98 -23.95 16.75 -36.36
C TYR A 98 -25.18 17.34 -37.06
N LEU A 99 -26.29 17.43 -36.35
CA LEU A 99 -27.53 17.98 -36.86
C LEU A 99 -27.41 19.45 -37.24
N VAL A 100 -26.75 20.24 -36.38
CA VAL A 100 -26.45 21.65 -36.64
C VAL A 100 -25.60 21.83 -37.91
N VAL A 101 -24.54 21.02 -38.06
CA VAL A 101 -23.66 21.07 -39.25
C VAL A 101 -24.41 20.66 -40.49
N LEU A 102 -25.20 19.60 -40.44
CA LEU A 102 -25.97 19.10 -41.57
C LEU A 102 -27.02 20.10 -42.04
N VAL A 103 -27.83 20.63 -41.12
CA VAL A 103 -28.92 21.58 -41.44
C VAL A 103 -28.35 22.94 -41.88
N ALA A 104 -27.50 23.57 -41.09
CA ALA A 104 -26.94 24.85 -41.42
C ALA A 104 -25.99 24.79 -42.64
N GLY A 105 -25.21 23.70 -42.74
CA GLY A 105 -24.35 23.48 -43.89
C GLY A 105 -25.14 23.20 -45.17
N GLY A 106 -26.23 22.43 -45.07
CA GLY A 106 -27.16 22.19 -46.20
C GLY A 106 -27.80 23.51 -46.71
N ILE A 107 -28.25 24.40 -45.78
CA ILE A 107 -28.80 25.70 -46.14
C ILE A 107 -27.71 26.57 -46.83
N PHE A 108 -26.47 26.57 -46.35
CA PHE A 108 -25.36 27.34 -46.99
C PHE A 108 -24.99 26.72 -48.35
N MET A 109 -25.07 25.43 -48.50
CA MET A 109 -24.84 24.76 -49.80
C MET A 109 -25.90 25.13 -50.83
N VAL A 110 -27.18 25.08 -50.49
CA VAL A 110 -28.30 25.48 -51.36
C VAL A 110 -28.20 26.95 -51.75
N ASN A 111 -27.73 27.78 -50.85
CA ASN A 111 -27.49 29.22 -51.12
C ASN A 111 -26.17 29.51 -51.89
N GLY A 112 -25.45 28.47 -52.33
CA GLY A 112 -24.23 28.60 -53.11
C GLY A 112 -23.01 29.13 -52.33
N ARG A 113 -23.07 29.14 -50.94
CA ARG A 113 -22.00 29.69 -50.11
C ARG A 113 -20.89 28.67 -49.78
N ILE A 114 -21.17 27.37 -49.91
CA ILE A 114 -20.20 26.30 -49.73
C ILE A 114 -20.46 25.19 -50.76
N ALA A 115 -19.43 24.46 -51.14
CA ALA A 115 -19.54 23.30 -52.01
C ALA A 115 -19.95 22.05 -51.21
N ALA A 116 -20.48 21.02 -51.91
CA ALA A 116 -20.80 19.74 -51.24
C ALA A 116 -19.59 19.10 -50.56
N GLY A 117 -18.40 19.23 -51.17
CA GLY A 117 -17.15 18.74 -50.58
C GLY A 117 -16.79 19.45 -49.25
N ASP A 118 -17.08 20.76 -49.16
CA ASP A 118 -16.85 21.51 -47.94
C ASP A 118 -17.73 21.03 -46.79
N LEU A 119 -19.00 20.69 -47.07
CA LEU A 119 -19.92 20.12 -46.07
C LEU A 119 -19.40 18.80 -45.50
N VAL A 120 -18.94 17.90 -46.40
CA VAL A 120 -18.34 16.62 -45.96
C VAL A 120 -17.08 16.86 -45.12
N ALA A 121 -16.20 17.78 -45.54
CA ALA A 121 -15.02 18.14 -44.76
C ALA A 121 -15.37 18.68 -43.37
N TYR A 122 -16.39 19.55 -43.25
CA TYR A 122 -16.86 20.06 -41.96
C TYR A 122 -17.37 18.93 -41.05
N MET A 123 -18.12 17.96 -41.58
CA MET A 123 -18.60 16.80 -40.81
C MET A 123 -17.44 15.97 -40.25
N LEU A 124 -16.40 15.74 -41.07
CA LEU A 124 -15.19 15.03 -40.65
C LEU A 124 -14.41 15.82 -39.58
N TYR A 125 -14.27 17.14 -39.74
CA TYR A 125 -13.60 17.98 -38.76
C TYR A 125 -14.33 18.00 -37.40
N VAL A 126 -15.67 18.05 -37.41
CA VAL A 126 -16.46 17.98 -36.17
C VAL A 126 -16.23 16.64 -35.46
N SER A 127 -16.28 15.51 -36.19
CA SER A 127 -15.98 14.20 -35.62
C SER A 127 -14.60 14.13 -34.98
N THR A 128 -13.60 14.65 -35.71
CA THR A 128 -12.21 14.67 -35.23
C THR A 128 -12.05 15.56 -33.99
N LEU A 129 -12.70 16.73 -33.99
CA LEU A 129 -12.66 17.68 -32.86
C LEU A 129 -13.23 17.03 -31.57
N ILE A 130 -14.41 16.40 -31.67
CA ILE A 130 -15.05 15.73 -30.54
C ILE A 130 -14.21 14.59 -30.02
N ALA A 131 -13.69 13.75 -30.93
CA ALA A 131 -12.82 12.63 -30.57
C ALA A 131 -11.54 13.11 -29.87
N THR A 132 -10.96 14.24 -30.33
CA THR A 132 -9.77 14.83 -29.74
C THR A 132 -10.04 15.38 -28.34
N ILE A 133 -11.16 16.09 -28.13
CA ILE A 133 -11.57 16.59 -26.80
C ILE A 133 -11.72 15.42 -25.82
N ARG A 134 -12.37 14.34 -26.26
CA ARG A 134 -12.54 13.13 -25.42
C ARG A 134 -11.20 12.52 -25.04
N ARG A 135 -10.28 12.37 -25.99
CA ARG A 135 -8.92 11.85 -25.73
C ARG A 135 -8.14 12.68 -24.74
N ILE A 136 -8.26 14.03 -24.81
CA ILE A 136 -7.61 14.93 -23.86
C ILE A 136 -8.13 14.70 -22.44
N ILE A 137 -9.46 14.53 -22.28
CA ILE A 137 -10.07 14.28 -20.97
C ILE A 137 -9.60 12.93 -20.42
N GLU A 138 -9.62 11.86 -21.23
CA GLU A 138 -9.16 10.53 -20.85
C GLU A 138 -7.66 10.53 -20.49
N PHE A 139 -6.86 11.23 -21.30
CA PHE A 139 -5.42 11.39 -21.03
C PHE A 139 -5.16 12.08 -19.69
N ALA A 140 -5.87 13.16 -19.38
CA ALA A 140 -5.72 13.87 -18.11
C ALA A 140 -6.02 12.97 -16.91
N GLU A 141 -7.01 12.09 -17.01
CA GLU A 141 -7.33 11.12 -15.95
C GLU A 141 -6.27 10.03 -15.80
N GLN A 142 -5.73 9.53 -16.92
CA GLN A 142 -4.66 8.53 -16.89
C GLN A 142 -3.36 9.13 -16.36
N PHE A 143 -3.03 10.36 -16.77
CA PHE A 143 -1.87 11.09 -16.28
C PHE A 143 -1.93 11.29 -14.77
N GLN A 144 -3.07 11.74 -14.23
CA GLN A 144 -3.23 11.94 -12.80
C GLN A 144 -3.07 10.63 -12.01
N ARG A 145 -3.61 9.50 -12.54
CA ARG A 145 -3.42 8.18 -11.93
C ARG A 145 -1.97 7.73 -11.95
N GLY A 146 -1.28 7.97 -13.07
CA GLY A 146 0.14 7.67 -13.22
C GLY A 146 1.00 8.48 -12.24
N MET A 147 0.74 9.79 -12.12
CA MET A 147 1.45 10.66 -11.18
C MET A 147 1.31 10.21 -9.73
N THR A 148 0.10 9.81 -9.31
CA THR A 148 -0.10 9.28 -7.95
C THR A 148 0.70 7.98 -7.71
N GLY A 149 0.84 7.15 -8.74
CA GLY A 149 1.68 5.95 -8.65
C GLY A 149 3.18 6.30 -8.52
N ILE A 150 3.64 7.27 -9.31
CA ILE A 150 5.02 7.77 -9.25
C ILE A 150 5.31 8.42 -7.88
N GLU A 151 4.41 9.25 -7.37
CA GLU A 151 4.55 9.87 -6.04
C GLU A 151 4.71 8.83 -4.93
N ARG A 152 3.89 7.77 -4.95
CA ARG A 152 4.02 6.67 -3.97
C ARG A 152 5.32 5.89 -4.13
N PHE A 153 5.77 5.68 -5.36
CA PHE A 153 7.05 5.05 -5.63
C PHE A 153 8.21 5.89 -5.09
N LEU A 154 8.20 7.21 -5.37
CA LEU A 154 9.22 8.13 -4.87
C LEU A 154 9.21 8.21 -3.33
N GLN A 155 8.04 8.21 -2.68
CA GLN A 155 7.95 8.15 -1.22
C GLN A 155 8.68 6.95 -0.61
N ILE A 156 8.72 5.82 -1.33
CA ILE A 156 9.46 4.63 -0.87
C ILE A 156 10.94 4.76 -1.17
N VAL A 157 11.30 5.25 -2.37
CA VAL A 157 12.70 5.36 -2.81
C VAL A 157 13.44 6.46 -2.05
N ASP A 158 12.74 7.58 -1.80
CA ASP A 158 13.29 8.76 -1.11
C ASP A 158 13.08 8.70 0.40
N ALA A 159 12.56 7.57 0.94
CA ALA A 159 12.43 7.39 2.37
C ALA A 159 13.81 7.43 3.04
N ASP A 160 13.95 8.26 4.06
CA ASP A 160 15.18 8.40 4.82
C ASP A 160 15.53 7.08 5.52
N ILE A 161 16.79 6.68 5.40
CA ILE A 161 17.32 5.54 6.13
C ILE A 161 17.65 6.02 7.55
N GLU A 162 16.83 5.63 8.52
CA GLU A 162 16.98 6.06 9.91
C GLU A 162 18.19 5.42 10.60
N ILE A 163 18.52 4.16 10.23
CA ILE A 163 19.58 3.38 10.86
C ILE A 163 20.60 2.95 9.80
N PHE A 164 21.79 3.48 9.90
CA PHE A 164 22.91 3.23 8.99
C PHE A 164 24.22 3.03 9.76
N ASP A 165 25.21 2.51 9.10
CA ASP A 165 26.56 2.37 9.66
C ASP A 165 27.21 3.74 9.77
N GLU A 166 27.84 4.05 10.91
CA GLU A 166 28.66 5.26 11.05
C GLU A 166 29.86 5.19 10.10
N PRO A 167 30.38 6.32 9.61
CA PRO A 167 31.50 6.31 8.65
C PRO A 167 32.76 5.61 9.15
N ASP A 168 32.95 5.53 10.45
CA ASP A 168 34.05 4.89 11.18
C ASP A 168 33.65 3.58 11.85
N ALA A 169 32.49 3.03 11.50
CA ALA A 169 32.02 1.77 12.06
C ALA A 169 32.98 0.62 11.78
N ILE A 170 33.29 -0.13 12.82
CA ILE A 170 34.21 -1.27 12.77
C ILE A 170 33.47 -2.61 12.72
N GLU A 171 34.13 -3.64 12.29
CA GLU A 171 33.58 -5.00 12.27
C GLU A 171 33.66 -5.63 13.67
N LEU A 172 32.54 -6.11 14.21
CA LEU A 172 32.50 -6.87 15.45
C LEU A 172 33.08 -8.28 15.23
N LYS A 173 34.13 -8.60 15.94
CA LYS A 173 34.82 -9.91 15.84
C LYS A 173 34.81 -10.62 17.19
N ASP A 174 34.40 -11.89 17.19
CA ASP A 174 34.40 -12.79 18.34
C ASP A 174 33.89 -12.17 19.65
N PRO A 175 32.67 -11.60 19.70
CA PRO A 175 32.17 -10.96 20.90
C PRO A 175 32.03 -11.94 22.06
N LYS A 176 32.38 -11.48 23.27
CA LYS A 176 32.14 -12.24 24.51
C LYS A 176 30.67 -12.22 24.93
N GLY A 177 29.95 -11.18 24.54
CA GLY A 177 28.53 -11.03 24.74
C GLY A 177 28.16 -10.37 26.07
N GLU A 178 29.02 -9.52 26.63
CA GLU A 178 28.64 -8.65 27.75
C GLU A 178 27.85 -7.45 27.22
N ILE A 179 26.63 -7.23 27.73
CA ILE A 179 25.75 -6.16 27.26
C ILE A 179 25.43 -5.21 28.42
N SER A 180 25.61 -3.91 28.18
CA SER A 180 25.29 -2.88 29.17
C SER A 180 24.39 -1.82 28.56
N PHE A 181 23.30 -1.49 29.26
CA PHE A 181 22.44 -0.35 28.99
C PHE A 181 22.82 0.75 29.99
N GLU A 182 23.24 1.90 29.50
CA GLU A 182 23.65 3.02 30.32
C GLU A 182 22.73 4.21 30.08
N LYS A 183 21.88 4.54 31.04
CA LYS A 183 20.92 5.66 31.04
C LYS A 183 20.06 5.68 29.77
N VAL A 184 19.62 4.50 29.31
CA VAL A 184 18.89 4.37 28.08
C VAL A 184 17.47 4.88 28.22
N SER A 185 17.12 5.88 27.43
CA SER A 185 15.75 6.33 27.18
C SER A 185 15.35 6.00 25.75
N PHE A 186 14.13 5.53 25.57
CA PHE A 186 13.63 5.15 24.24
C PHE A 186 12.14 5.46 24.11
N GLU A 187 11.78 6.03 22.95
CA GLU A 187 10.42 6.21 22.48
C GLU A 187 10.32 5.79 21.00
N TYR A 188 9.18 5.26 20.60
CA TYR A 188 8.95 4.93 19.19
C TYR A 188 8.71 6.20 18.36
N PRO A 189 9.28 6.30 17.14
CA PRO A 189 9.13 7.49 16.29
C PRO A 189 7.67 7.81 15.93
N ASP A 190 6.83 6.77 15.78
CA ASP A 190 5.47 6.91 15.25
C ASP A 190 4.47 7.53 16.24
N ASP A 191 4.56 7.20 17.52
CA ASP A 191 3.57 7.57 18.53
C ASP A 191 4.14 8.35 19.73
N HIS A 192 5.47 8.57 19.76
CA HIS A 192 6.20 9.23 20.84
C HIS A 192 5.94 8.65 22.23
N ASN A 193 5.52 7.38 22.30
CA ASN A 193 5.33 6.69 23.56
C ASN A 193 6.68 6.33 24.17
N LYS A 194 6.96 6.91 25.35
CA LYS A 194 8.15 6.59 26.12
C LYS A 194 8.05 5.19 26.69
N VAL A 195 8.95 4.31 26.25
CA VAL A 195 9.02 2.92 26.70
C VAL A 195 10.00 2.79 27.87
N PHE A 196 11.15 3.46 27.77
CA PHE A 196 12.18 3.48 28.81
C PHE A 196 12.58 4.91 29.11
N THR A 197 12.90 5.13 30.38
CA THR A 197 13.49 6.37 30.90
C THR A 197 14.61 6.00 31.87
N ASP A 198 15.84 6.41 31.55
CA ASP A 198 17.04 6.19 32.36
C ASP A 198 17.27 4.70 32.75
N LEU A 199 17.03 3.79 31.81
CA LEU A 199 17.23 2.35 32.03
C LEU A 199 18.73 2.04 32.16
N ASN A 200 19.09 1.39 33.27
CA ASN A 200 20.42 0.88 33.52
C ASN A 200 20.31 -0.64 33.74
N LEU A 201 20.99 -1.43 32.90
CA LEU A 201 20.97 -2.89 32.97
C LEU A 201 22.34 -3.42 32.52
N GLN A 202 22.88 -4.38 33.24
CA GLN A 202 24.08 -5.09 32.85
C GLN A 202 23.80 -6.60 32.76
N ILE A 203 24.26 -7.21 31.68
CA ILE A 203 24.17 -8.64 31.41
C ILE A 203 25.57 -9.14 31.14
N HIS A 204 26.06 -10.05 31.98
CA HIS A 204 27.42 -10.58 31.84
C HIS A 204 27.55 -11.63 30.74
N ALA A 205 28.77 -11.77 30.23
CA ALA A 205 29.08 -12.76 29.20
C ALA A 205 28.67 -14.18 29.65
N GLY A 206 27.92 -14.88 28.81
CA GLY A 206 27.42 -16.25 29.08
C GLY A 206 26.25 -16.34 30.04
N GLU A 207 25.75 -15.20 30.54
CA GLU A 207 24.59 -15.16 31.44
C GLU A 207 23.29 -15.50 30.70
N LYS A 208 22.37 -16.17 31.39
CA LYS A 208 20.99 -16.41 30.95
C LYS A 208 20.06 -15.52 31.74
N VAL A 209 19.46 -14.55 31.06
CA VAL A 209 18.58 -13.56 31.67
C VAL A 209 17.14 -13.78 31.23
N ALA A 210 16.20 -13.75 32.18
CA ALA A 210 14.78 -13.73 31.89
C ALA A 210 14.19 -12.36 32.19
N ILE A 211 13.55 -11.74 31.18
CA ILE A 211 12.88 -10.46 31.32
C ILE A 211 11.40 -10.70 31.59
N VAL A 212 10.94 -10.31 32.77
CA VAL A 212 9.56 -10.51 33.23
C VAL A 212 8.87 -9.17 33.46
N GLY A 213 7.57 -9.10 33.24
CA GLY A 213 6.78 -7.88 33.41
C GLY A 213 5.43 -7.94 32.69
N PRO A 214 4.55 -6.97 32.93
CA PRO A 214 3.22 -6.92 32.29
C PRO A 214 3.32 -6.78 30.75
N SER A 215 2.22 -7.08 30.06
CA SER A 215 2.12 -6.81 28.63
C SER A 215 2.28 -5.31 28.39
N GLY A 216 3.02 -4.92 27.34
CA GLY A 216 3.35 -3.52 27.08
C GLY A 216 4.51 -2.94 27.92
N GLY A 217 5.11 -3.72 28.83
CA GLY A 217 6.24 -3.26 29.68
C GLY A 217 7.59 -3.17 28.98
N GLY A 218 7.66 -3.08 27.65
CA GLY A 218 8.89 -2.84 26.90
C GLY A 218 9.82 -4.06 26.70
N LYS A 219 9.41 -5.30 27.11
CA LYS A 219 10.27 -6.49 26.99
C LYS A 219 10.76 -6.75 25.56
N THR A 220 9.88 -6.73 24.60
CA THR A 220 10.19 -6.90 23.17
C THR A 220 11.03 -5.74 22.65
N THR A 221 10.74 -4.52 23.10
CA THR A 221 11.50 -3.33 22.74
C THR A 221 12.96 -3.44 23.21
N LEU A 222 13.18 -3.89 24.45
CA LEU A 222 14.53 -4.10 24.97
C LEU A 222 15.33 -5.07 24.07
N CYS A 223 14.71 -6.20 23.69
CA CYS A 223 15.33 -7.17 22.78
C CYS A 223 15.60 -6.60 21.38
N ASN A 224 14.74 -5.71 20.90
CA ASN A 224 14.90 -5.08 19.58
C ASN A 224 15.96 -3.98 19.53
N LEU A 225 16.32 -3.39 20.68
CA LEU A 225 17.37 -2.39 20.78
C LEU A 225 18.78 -3.01 20.66
N ILE A 226 18.97 -4.25 21.11
CA ILE A 226 20.28 -4.93 21.05
C ILE A 226 20.80 -5.11 19.61
N PRO A 227 19.98 -5.62 18.64
CA PRO A 227 20.41 -5.71 17.24
C PRO A 227 20.33 -4.38 16.50
N ARG A 228 20.08 -3.28 17.21
CA ARG A 228 19.95 -1.93 16.68
C ARG A 228 18.89 -1.88 15.56
N PHE A 229 17.66 -2.39 15.85
CA PHE A 229 16.51 -2.15 14.98
C PHE A 229 15.96 -0.73 15.16
N TYR A 230 16.27 -0.11 16.28
CA TYR A 230 16.01 1.28 16.63
C TYR A 230 17.22 1.84 17.34
N ASP A 231 17.50 3.12 17.17
CA ASP A 231 18.48 3.83 17.98
C ASP A 231 17.82 4.36 19.25
N VAL A 232 18.56 4.39 20.33
CA VAL A 232 18.10 4.96 21.61
C VAL A 232 17.98 6.47 21.50
N SER A 233 16.97 7.04 22.18
CA SER A 233 16.74 8.50 22.22
C SER A 233 17.80 9.20 23.08
N GLU A 234 18.19 8.58 24.20
CA GLU A 234 19.24 9.04 25.10
C GLU A 234 19.98 7.85 25.70
N GLY A 235 21.21 8.09 26.17
CA GLY A 235 22.06 7.04 26.71
C GLY A 235 22.75 6.22 25.62
N ARG A 236 23.22 5.03 25.96
CA ARG A 236 23.92 4.12 25.02
C ARG A 236 23.78 2.66 25.42
N ILE A 237 23.97 1.79 24.46
CA ILE A 237 24.02 0.35 24.67
C ILE A 237 25.43 -0.11 24.28
N LEU A 238 26.09 -0.78 25.20
CA LEU A 238 27.44 -1.28 25.01
C LEU A 238 27.41 -2.80 24.80
N LEU A 239 28.21 -3.27 23.88
CA LEU A 239 28.56 -4.69 23.70
C LEU A 239 30.07 -4.83 23.92
N ASP A 240 30.45 -5.66 24.91
CA ASP A 240 31.85 -5.83 25.35
C ASP A 240 32.57 -4.50 25.66
N GLY A 241 31.82 -3.53 26.26
CA GLY A 241 32.33 -2.21 26.62
C GLY A 241 32.37 -1.18 25.50
N GLN A 242 31.92 -1.52 24.28
CA GLN A 242 31.94 -0.64 23.13
C GLN A 242 30.51 -0.35 22.66
N ASP A 243 30.21 0.91 22.30
CA ASP A 243 28.86 1.31 21.85
C ASP A 243 28.49 0.54 20.57
N ILE A 244 27.27 -0.03 20.55
CA ILE A 244 26.76 -0.78 19.41
C ILE A 244 26.64 0.06 18.13
N LYS A 245 26.59 1.39 18.25
CA LYS A 245 26.60 2.32 17.10
C LYS A 245 27.90 2.30 16.33
N HIS A 246 29.00 2.00 17.00
CA HIS A 246 30.32 1.94 16.38
C HIS A 246 30.60 0.63 15.63
N PHE A 247 29.68 -0.34 15.67
CA PHE A 247 29.79 -1.57 14.87
C PHE A 247 28.99 -1.46 13.58
N THR A 248 29.50 -2.12 12.52
CA THR A 248 28.70 -2.28 11.31
C THR A 248 27.45 -3.14 11.61
N LEU A 249 26.29 -2.74 11.13
CA LEU A 249 25.05 -3.46 11.33
C LEU A 249 25.14 -4.92 10.90
N LYS A 250 25.87 -5.18 9.81
CA LYS A 250 26.09 -6.53 9.29
C LYS A 250 26.85 -7.39 10.31
N SER A 251 27.92 -6.90 10.91
CA SER A 251 28.70 -7.67 11.89
C SER A 251 27.97 -7.79 13.22
N LEU A 252 27.31 -6.74 13.69
CA LEU A 252 26.50 -6.77 14.91
C LEU A 252 25.40 -7.82 14.82
N ARG A 253 24.55 -7.73 13.79
CA ARG A 253 23.41 -8.64 13.58
C ARG A 253 23.86 -10.05 13.22
N GLY A 254 25.02 -10.20 12.56
CA GLY A 254 25.58 -11.51 12.25
C GLY A 254 26.02 -12.33 13.47
N ASN A 255 26.24 -11.68 14.62
CA ASN A 255 26.59 -12.31 15.89
C ASN A 255 25.39 -12.48 16.83
N ILE A 256 24.16 -12.08 16.42
CA ILE A 256 22.94 -12.14 17.24
C ILE A 256 21.97 -13.12 16.58
N GLY A 257 21.52 -14.13 17.32
CA GLY A 257 20.41 -14.98 16.92
C GLY A 257 19.09 -14.52 17.60
N ILE A 258 18.04 -14.36 16.80
CA ILE A 258 16.72 -13.93 17.28
C ILE A 258 15.71 -15.03 17.04
N VAL A 259 14.92 -15.40 18.08
CA VAL A 259 13.75 -16.23 17.95
C VAL A 259 12.54 -15.38 18.27
N GLN A 260 11.74 -15.09 17.26
CA GLN A 260 10.54 -14.25 17.40
C GLN A 260 9.35 -15.07 17.87
N GLN A 261 8.41 -14.42 18.54
CA GLN A 261 7.15 -15.04 18.97
C GLN A 261 6.24 -15.30 17.76
N ASP A 262 6.11 -14.32 16.87
CA ASP A 262 5.38 -14.45 15.61
C ASP A 262 6.36 -14.86 14.50
N VAL A 263 6.24 -16.11 14.08
CA VAL A 263 7.13 -16.70 13.07
C VAL A 263 6.66 -16.31 11.68
N TYR A 264 7.53 -15.67 10.91
CA TYR A 264 7.30 -15.41 9.49
C TYR A 264 8.01 -16.47 8.65
N LEU A 265 7.26 -17.10 7.74
CA LEU A 265 7.81 -18.03 6.76
C LEU A 265 7.74 -17.40 5.36
N PHE A 266 8.88 -17.34 4.69
CA PHE A 266 8.93 -16.90 3.30
C PHE A 266 8.33 -17.96 2.37
N SER A 267 7.71 -17.51 1.27
CA SER A 267 7.28 -18.42 0.22
C SER A 267 8.49 -19.17 -0.35
N GLY A 268 8.42 -20.50 -0.34
CA GLY A 268 9.50 -21.38 -0.75
C GLY A 268 9.51 -22.68 0.04
N THR A 269 10.62 -23.40 -0.06
CA THR A 269 10.82 -24.67 0.63
C THR A 269 11.23 -24.47 2.10
N ILE A 270 11.11 -25.50 2.90
CA ILE A 270 11.62 -25.52 4.27
C ILE A 270 13.15 -25.34 4.27
N TYR A 271 13.81 -25.95 3.29
CA TYR A 271 15.25 -25.79 3.09
C TYR A 271 15.63 -24.31 2.93
N GLU A 272 14.98 -23.60 2.03
CA GLU A 272 15.24 -22.17 1.77
C GLU A 272 14.98 -21.30 3.00
N ASN A 273 13.92 -21.59 3.74
CA ASN A 273 13.59 -20.88 4.98
C ASN A 273 14.64 -21.10 6.07
N ILE A 274 15.17 -22.29 6.23
CA ILE A 274 16.26 -22.57 7.20
C ILE A 274 17.58 -21.94 6.71
N ALA A 275 17.91 -22.10 5.42
CA ALA A 275 19.12 -21.55 4.82
C ALA A 275 19.15 -20.01 4.81
N TYR A 276 17.97 -19.36 4.95
CA TYR A 276 17.86 -17.90 4.99
C TYR A 276 18.72 -17.27 6.09
N GLY A 277 18.85 -17.94 7.24
CA GLY A 277 19.71 -17.48 8.34
C GLY A 277 21.21 -17.52 8.03
N ARG A 278 21.63 -18.29 7.03
CA ARG A 278 23.02 -18.38 6.56
C ARG A 278 23.06 -18.62 5.05
N PRO A 279 23.07 -17.54 4.24
CA PRO A 279 23.13 -17.66 2.79
C PRO A 279 24.36 -18.47 2.35
N GLY A 280 24.14 -19.46 1.48
CA GLY A 280 25.19 -20.37 1.02
C GLY A 280 25.47 -21.58 1.93
N ALA A 281 24.64 -21.80 2.97
CA ALA A 281 24.73 -23.01 3.80
C ALA A 281 24.56 -24.28 2.96
N SER A 282 25.37 -25.30 3.25
CA SER A 282 25.26 -26.60 2.60
C SER A 282 23.98 -27.34 3.06
N LYS A 283 23.54 -28.32 2.27
CA LYS A 283 22.40 -29.16 2.66
C LYS A 283 22.61 -29.85 4.01
N GLU A 284 23.83 -30.22 4.29
CA GLU A 284 24.23 -30.86 5.54
C GLU A 284 24.12 -29.87 6.72
N ASP A 285 24.54 -28.62 6.55
CA ASP A 285 24.43 -27.57 7.55
C ASP A 285 22.94 -27.32 7.90
N VAL A 286 22.07 -27.25 6.89
CA VAL A 286 20.63 -27.07 7.06
C VAL A 286 19.99 -28.23 7.84
N ILE A 287 20.33 -29.47 7.47
CA ILE A 287 19.85 -30.67 8.18
C ILE A 287 20.35 -30.70 9.62
N ASN A 288 21.62 -30.36 9.84
CA ASN A 288 22.20 -30.29 11.18
C ASN A 288 21.54 -29.21 12.05
N ALA A 289 21.27 -28.05 11.46
CA ALA A 289 20.52 -26.98 12.14
C ALA A 289 19.12 -27.46 12.54
N ALA A 290 18.38 -28.10 11.62
CA ALA A 290 17.07 -28.67 11.89
C ALA A 290 17.11 -29.75 12.98
N LYS A 291 18.13 -30.64 13.00
CA LYS A 291 18.32 -31.63 14.06
C LYS A 291 18.55 -30.98 15.41
N ARG A 292 19.42 -29.96 15.47
CA ARG A 292 19.69 -29.22 16.71
C ARG A 292 18.47 -28.47 17.24
N ALA A 293 17.61 -28.00 16.35
CA ALA A 293 16.33 -27.37 16.70
C ALA A 293 15.19 -28.37 17.01
N GLY A 294 15.44 -29.70 16.87
CA GLY A 294 14.40 -30.72 17.07
C GLY A 294 13.34 -30.77 15.96
N ALA A 295 13.57 -30.12 14.83
CA ALA A 295 12.62 -30.02 13.73
C ALA A 295 12.80 -31.09 12.64
N HIS A 296 13.93 -31.79 12.60
CA HIS A 296 14.28 -32.73 11.52
C HIS A 296 13.24 -33.84 11.34
N GLU A 297 12.83 -34.50 12.41
CA GLU A 297 11.85 -35.60 12.36
C GLU A 297 10.50 -35.14 11.86
N PHE A 298 10.04 -33.96 12.33
CA PHE A 298 8.83 -33.32 11.86
C PHE A 298 8.91 -33.04 10.34
N ILE A 299 10.02 -32.46 9.86
CA ILE A 299 10.21 -32.16 8.44
C ILE A 299 10.19 -33.43 7.59
N MET A 300 10.88 -34.48 8.04
CA MET A 300 10.91 -35.76 7.33
C MET A 300 9.56 -36.49 7.32
N GLY A 301 8.66 -36.18 8.24
CA GLY A 301 7.29 -36.68 8.27
C GLY A 301 6.36 -35.96 7.28
N LEU A 302 6.78 -34.83 6.70
CA LEU A 302 6.01 -34.14 5.67
C LEU A 302 6.18 -34.84 4.31
N LYS A 303 5.15 -34.70 3.45
CA LYS A 303 5.10 -35.37 2.13
C LYS A 303 6.33 -35.09 1.27
N ASP A 304 6.84 -33.87 1.28
CA ASP A 304 7.92 -33.41 0.41
C ASP A 304 9.24 -33.10 1.18
N GLY A 305 9.25 -33.30 2.52
CA GLY A 305 10.41 -33.04 3.37
C GLY A 305 10.90 -31.59 3.33
N TYR A 306 12.19 -31.44 3.12
CA TYR A 306 12.80 -30.10 3.05
C TYR A 306 12.44 -29.34 1.77
#